data_b46f7c1c7d78e8f02a8c302060d4becd
#
_entry.id   b46f7c1c7d78e8f02a8c302060d4becd
#
_cell.length_a   1.000
_cell.length_b   1.000
_cell.length_c   1.000
_cell.angle_alpha   90.00
_cell.angle_beta   90.00
_cell.angle_gamma   90.00
#
_symmetry.space_group_name_H-M   'P 1'
#
loop_
_entity.id
_entity.type
_entity.pdbx_description
1 polymer ?
#
loop_
_entity_poly.entity_id
_entity_poly.type
_entity_poly.pdbx_seq_one_letter_code
_entity_poly.pdbx_strand_id
1 'polypeptide(L)'
;MRKINPFLFLILLFTISSCSVYNFTGTGKIDAKTFQVNYFQNNAELIEPGIERTFTLALQDIIQNQTNLNLVKTGGDLTYEGEIKDYRISPMTATADQQASQNRLTIRVNVRFTNKNKETDNFEKTFDFFYDYPAAQQLTGPTLSSAIKVIFERITQDVFNESLAKW
;
A
#
# COMPACT_ATOMS: atom_id res chain seq x y z
N MET A 1 -37.86 -43.04 22.03
CA MET A 1 -37.50 -42.38 20.75
C MET A 1 -38.08 -40.97 20.76
N ARG A 2 -37.19 -39.96 20.91
CA ARG A 2 -37.59 -38.55 21.06
C ARG A 2 -37.91 -38.02 19.65
N LYS A 3 -39.19 -37.75 19.34
CA LYS A 3 -39.60 -37.20 18.04
C LYS A 3 -39.05 -35.78 17.90
N ILE A 4 -38.06 -35.58 17.02
CA ILE A 4 -37.53 -34.27 16.69
C ILE A 4 -38.65 -33.54 15.92
N ASN A 5 -39.07 -32.41 16.43
CA ASN A 5 -40.15 -31.61 15.88
C ASN A 5 -39.68 -31.05 14.49
N PRO A 6 -40.40 -31.40 13.38
CA PRO A 6 -39.95 -30.96 12.04
C PRO A 6 -39.90 -29.44 11.88
N PHE A 7 -40.65 -28.72 12.72
CA PHE A 7 -40.64 -27.27 12.77
C PHE A 7 -39.31 -26.70 13.30
N LEU A 8 -38.65 -27.39 14.25
CA LEU A 8 -37.34 -27.01 14.78
C LEU A 8 -36.23 -27.24 13.75
N PHE A 9 -36.37 -28.29 12.93
CA PHE A 9 -35.43 -28.59 11.84
C PHE A 9 -35.51 -27.56 10.70
N LEU A 10 -36.72 -27.06 10.39
CA LEU A 10 -36.94 -26.02 9.40
C LEU A 10 -36.35 -24.69 9.82
N ILE A 11 -36.44 -24.32 11.11
CA ILE A 11 -35.83 -23.09 11.65
C ILE A 11 -34.30 -23.17 11.58
N LEU A 12 -33.71 -24.34 11.86
CA LEU A 12 -32.27 -24.56 11.80
C LEU A 12 -31.72 -24.43 10.37
N LEU A 13 -32.51 -24.80 9.36
CA LEU A 13 -32.11 -24.68 7.95
C LEU A 13 -32.06 -23.20 7.47
N PHE A 14 -32.89 -22.32 8.04
CA PHE A 14 -32.93 -20.91 7.69
C PHE A 14 -31.77 -20.09 8.28
N THR A 15 -31.08 -20.60 9.32
CA THR A 15 -29.94 -19.89 9.94
C THR A 15 -28.62 -20.06 9.20
N ILE A 16 -28.53 -20.98 8.22
CA ILE A 16 -27.29 -21.30 7.51
C ILE A 16 -27.11 -20.44 6.23
N SER A 17 -28.15 -19.69 5.81
CA SER A 17 -28.12 -18.93 4.53
C SER A 17 -27.54 -17.52 4.64
N SER A 18 -27.02 -17.09 5.81
CA SER A 18 -26.63 -15.67 6.06
C SER A 18 -25.14 -15.36 5.84
N CYS A 19 -24.36 -16.23 5.21
CA CYS A 19 -22.91 -16.03 5.08
C CYS A 19 -22.42 -15.63 3.67
N SER A 20 -23.20 -14.87 2.87
CA SER A 20 -22.77 -14.58 1.49
C SER A 20 -22.53 -13.10 1.14
N VAL A 21 -22.46 -12.17 2.10
CA VAL A 21 -22.37 -10.73 1.74
C VAL A 21 -21.21 -9.98 2.43
N TYR A 22 -20.36 -10.63 3.18
CA TYR A 22 -19.19 -9.96 3.74
C TYR A 22 -17.96 -10.13 2.84
N ASN A 23 -17.70 -9.11 2.00
CA ASN A 23 -16.40 -8.96 1.35
C ASN A 23 -15.36 -8.55 2.42
N PHE A 24 -14.54 -9.50 2.84
CA PHE A 24 -13.52 -9.32 3.89
C PHE A 24 -12.33 -8.47 3.44
N THR A 25 -12.28 -8.03 2.16
CA THR A 25 -11.15 -7.28 1.58
C THR A 25 -11.20 -5.78 1.82
N GLY A 26 -12.24 -5.26 2.50
CA GLY A 26 -12.32 -3.81 2.82
C GLY A 26 -12.36 -2.88 1.60
N THR A 27 -12.35 -3.42 0.40
CA THR A 27 -12.52 -2.65 -0.83
C THR A 27 -14.00 -2.55 -1.14
N GLY A 28 -14.55 -1.34 -1.16
CA GLY A 28 -15.87 -1.08 -1.76
C GLY A 28 -15.92 -1.62 -3.19
N LYS A 29 -17.07 -1.60 -3.85
CA LYS A 29 -17.18 -2.02 -5.25
C LYS A 29 -16.32 -1.10 -6.12
N ILE A 30 -15.16 -1.61 -6.57
CA ILE A 30 -14.27 -0.90 -7.48
C ILE A 30 -14.93 -0.93 -8.87
N ASP A 31 -15.30 0.23 -9.39
CA ASP A 31 -15.85 0.37 -10.74
C ASP A 31 -14.73 0.53 -11.78
N ALA A 32 -13.87 -0.48 -11.85
CA ALA A 32 -12.78 -0.60 -12.80
C ALA A 32 -12.45 -2.09 -13.03
N LYS A 33 -11.85 -2.40 -14.18
CA LYS A 33 -11.41 -3.75 -14.53
C LYS A 33 -9.90 -3.84 -14.69
N THR A 34 -9.28 -2.72 -15.03
CA THR A 34 -7.86 -2.65 -15.36
C THR A 34 -7.18 -1.51 -14.60
N PHE A 35 -5.90 -1.70 -14.32
CA PHE A 35 -5.05 -0.66 -13.78
C PHE A 35 -3.71 -0.61 -14.49
N GLN A 36 -3.11 0.57 -14.47
CA GLN A 36 -1.80 0.87 -15.03
C GLN A 36 -0.97 1.57 -13.97
N VAL A 37 0.27 1.14 -13.81
CA VAL A 37 1.27 1.85 -13.00
C VAL A 37 2.39 2.28 -13.93
N ASN A 38 2.52 3.58 -14.15
CA ASN A 38 3.63 4.15 -14.89
C ASN A 38 4.91 4.05 -14.07
N TYR A 39 6.06 3.99 -14.76
CA TYR A 39 7.35 3.97 -14.10
C TYR A 39 7.54 5.25 -13.28
N PHE A 40 7.76 5.11 -11.98
CA PHE A 40 8.06 6.23 -11.10
C PHE A 40 9.49 6.71 -11.35
N GLN A 41 9.70 8.03 -11.37
CA GLN A 41 11.03 8.61 -11.53
C GLN A 41 11.66 8.86 -10.15
N ASN A 42 12.99 8.77 -10.07
CA ASN A 42 13.71 9.15 -8.86
C ASN A 42 14.29 10.55 -9.04
N ASN A 43 13.64 11.53 -8.43
CA ASN A 43 14.01 12.95 -8.45
C ASN A 43 14.50 13.45 -7.08
N ALA A 44 14.87 12.52 -6.19
CA ALA A 44 15.46 12.86 -4.90
C ALA A 44 16.88 13.45 -5.07
N GLU A 45 17.26 14.37 -4.18
CA GLU A 45 18.64 14.94 -4.19
C GLU A 45 19.70 13.88 -3.96
N LEU A 46 19.41 12.93 -3.07
CA LEU A 46 20.27 11.77 -2.79
C LEU A 46 19.68 10.58 -3.55
N ILE A 47 20.42 10.09 -4.53
CA ILE A 47 19.94 9.04 -5.42
C ILE A 47 20.43 7.68 -4.90
N GLU A 48 19.48 6.86 -4.48
CA GLU A 48 19.71 5.43 -4.28
C GLU A 48 19.24 4.70 -5.55
N PRO A 49 20.16 4.06 -6.31
CA PRO A 49 19.81 3.47 -7.59
C PRO A 49 18.82 2.31 -7.47
N GLY A 50 17.78 2.29 -8.32
CA GLY A 50 16.83 1.17 -8.44
C GLY A 50 15.65 1.23 -7.49
N ILE A 51 15.58 2.20 -6.58
CA ILE A 51 14.43 2.32 -5.66
C ILE A 51 13.15 2.69 -6.41
N GLU A 52 13.23 3.44 -7.50
CA GLU A 52 12.11 3.78 -8.37
C GLU A 52 11.45 2.53 -8.99
N ARG A 53 12.26 1.57 -9.41
CA ARG A 53 11.80 0.28 -9.89
C ARG A 53 11.18 -0.53 -8.75
N THR A 54 11.83 -0.57 -7.60
CA THR A 54 11.35 -1.30 -6.42
C THR A 54 10.00 -0.77 -5.97
N PHE A 55 9.82 0.55 -5.92
CA PHE A 55 8.54 1.18 -5.59
C PHE A 55 7.45 0.84 -6.62
N THR A 56 7.77 0.99 -7.93
CA THR A 56 6.81 0.70 -9.01
C THR A 56 6.28 -0.73 -8.92
N LEU A 57 7.17 -1.71 -8.71
CA LEU A 57 6.80 -3.11 -8.55
C LEU A 57 5.99 -3.34 -7.27
N ALA A 58 6.39 -2.76 -6.15
CA ALA A 58 5.67 -2.91 -4.88
C ALA A 58 4.21 -2.36 -4.98
N LEU A 59 4.02 -1.24 -5.71
CA LEU A 59 2.68 -0.70 -5.94
C LEU A 59 1.85 -1.60 -6.86
N GLN A 60 2.45 -2.18 -7.91
CA GLN A 60 1.77 -3.16 -8.75
C GLN A 60 1.35 -4.39 -7.95
N ASP A 61 2.25 -4.92 -7.15
CA ASP A 61 2.03 -6.14 -6.36
C ASP A 61 0.90 -5.98 -5.35
N ILE A 62 0.85 -4.85 -4.62
CA ILE A 62 -0.22 -4.65 -3.64
C ILE A 62 -1.59 -4.55 -4.30
N ILE A 63 -1.72 -3.85 -5.44
CA ILE A 63 -2.98 -3.73 -6.16
C ILE A 63 -3.43 -5.09 -6.71
N GLN A 64 -2.52 -5.87 -7.31
CA GLN A 64 -2.83 -7.21 -7.82
C GLN A 64 -3.23 -8.18 -6.71
N ASN A 65 -2.58 -8.12 -5.55
CA ASN A 65 -2.84 -9.04 -4.45
C ASN A 65 -4.12 -8.71 -3.67
N GLN A 66 -4.53 -7.44 -3.64
CA GLN A 66 -5.70 -7.01 -2.86
C GLN A 66 -6.93 -6.72 -3.71
N THR A 67 -6.85 -6.86 -5.04
CA THR A 67 -7.97 -6.63 -5.95
C THR A 67 -8.03 -7.69 -7.05
N ASN A 68 -9.15 -7.70 -7.78
CA ASN A 68 -9.31 -8.51 -9.00
C ASN A 68 -9.02 -7.70 -10.28
N LEU A 69 -8.28 -6.59 -10.18
CA LEU A 69 -7.94 -5.75 -11.31
C LEU A 69 -6.80 -6.37 -12.14
N ASN A 70 -6.89 -6.22 -13.45
CA ASN A 70 -5.84 -6.69 -14.36
C ASN A 70 -4.83 -5.57 -14.63
N LEU A 71 -3.53 -5.86 -14.42
CA LEU A 71 -2.46 -4.95 -14.78
C LEU A 71 -2.33 -4.86 -16.31
N VAL A 72 -2.35 -3.65 -16.83
CA VAL A 72 -2.12 -3.35 -18.25
C VAL A 72 -0.97 -2.36 -18.42
N LYS A 73 -0.29 -2.42 -19.57
CA LYS A 73 0.83 -1.52 -19.86
C LYS A 73 0.38 -0.09 -20.18
N THR A 74 -0.78 0.04 -20.83
CA THR A 74 -1.34 1.32 -21.29
C THR A 74 -2.85 1.24 -21.30
N GLY A 75 -3.50 2.40 -21.13
CA GLY A 75 -4.94 2.51 -21.29
C GLY A 75 -5.78 1.98 -20.13
N GLY A 76 -5.18 1.71 -18.96
CA GLY A 76 -5.90 1.27 -17.77
C GLY A 76 -7.06 2.19 -17.38
N ASP A 77 -8.10 1.62 -16.75
CA ASP A 77 -9.21 2.38 -16.17
C ASP A 77 -8.70 3.25 -15.01
N LEU A 78 -7.79 2.68 -14.23
CA LEU A 78 -7.07 3.36 -13.15
C LEU A 78 -5.62 3.56 -13.57
N THR A 79 -5.08 4.74 -13.33
CA THR A 79 -3.67 5.05 -13.64
C THR A 79 -2.99 5.63 -12.43
N TYR A 80 -1.81 5.08 -12.11
CA TYR A 80 -0.90 5.57 -11.08
C TYR A 80 0.38 6.06 -11.75
N GLU A 81 0.81 7.25 -11.41
CA GLU A 81 2.08 7.83 -11.88
C GLU A 81 2.66 8.76 -10.81
N GLY A 82 3.94 9.06 -10.90
CA GLY A 82 4.56 9.97 -9.94
C GLY A 82 6.07 9.86 -9.87
N GLU A 83 6.61 10.30 -8.75
CA GLU A 83 8.05 10.41 -8.54
C GLU A 83 8.43 10.24 -7.08
N ILE A 84 9.63 9.73 -6.82
CA ILE A 84 10.28 9.79 -5.51
C ILE A 84 10.91 11.18 -5.39
N LYS A 85 10.39 11.98 -4.45
CA LYS A 85 10.80 13.38 -4.25
C LYS A 85 11.93 13.56 -3.26
N ASP A 86 12.00 12.67 -2.27
CA ASP A 86 12.97 12.80 -1.19
C ASP A 86 13.45 11.43 -0.73
N TYR A 87 14.75 11.32 -0.53
CA TYR A 87 15.44 10.23 0.11
C TYR A 87 16.46 10.85 1.05
N ARG A 88 16.17 10.86 2.34
CA ARG A 88 16.97 11.62 3.31
C ARG A 88 17.31 10.79 4.52
N ILE A 89 18.58 10.87 4.93
CA ILE A 89 19.07 10.32 6.18
C ILE A 89 19.29 11.48 7.16
N SER A 90 18.69 11.38 8.34
CA SER A 90 18.80 12.37 9.40
C SER A 90 19.19 11.73 10.72
N PRO A 91 20.17 12.30 11.46
CA PRO A 91 20.46 11.85 12.81
C PRO A 91 19.26 12.20 13.73
N MET A 92 18.90 11.25 14.58
CA MET A 92 17.92 11.45 15.63
C MET A 92 18.65 11.74 16.94
N THR A 93 18.38 12.91 17.54
CA THR A 93 18.91 13.24 18.87
C THR A 93 18.25 12.36 19.92
N ALA A 94 19.07 11.66 20.71
CA ALA A 94 18.58 10.96 21.90
C ALA A 94 17.96 11.97 22.86
N THR A 95 16.73 11.74 23.26
CA THR A 95 16.19 12.38 24.47
C THR A 95 16.92 11.80 25.70
N ALA A 96 16.98 12.55 26.79
CA ALA A 96 17.85 12.31 27.95
C ALA A 96 17.85 10.87 28.54
N ASP A 97 16.86 10.05 28.20
CA ASP A 97 16.70 8.68 28.68
C ASP A 97 17.04 7.56 27.68
N GLN A 98 17.41 7.89 26.43
CA GLN A 98 17.76 6.90 25.40
C GLN A 98 19.25 6.95 25.06
N GLN A 99 20.00 5.97 25.51
CA GLN A 99 21.45 5.86 25.36
C GLN A 99 21.94 5.51 23.96
N ALA A 100 21.08 5.27 22.98
CA ALA A 100 21.49 4.89 21.63
C ALA A 100 21.11 5.99 20.62
N SER A 101 22.11 6.58 19.97
CA SER A 101 21.91 7.42 18.80
C SER A 101 21.31 6.60 17.67
N GLN A 102 20.29 7.13 17.02
CA GLN A 102 19.66 6.52 15.84
C GLN A 102 19.76 7.44 14.64
N ASN A 103 19.74 6.86 13.47
CA ASN A 103 19.53 7.56 12.22
C ASN A 103 18.16 7.19 11.67
N ARG A 104 17.55 8.11 10.94
CA ARG A 104 16.27 7.93 10.27
C ARG A 104 16.46 8.06 8.77
N LEU A 105 16.09 7.02 8.03
CA LEU A 105 15.85 7.11 6.59
C LEU A 105 14.40 7.52 6.38
N THR A 106 14.16 8.62 5.66
CA THR A 106 12.82 9.05 5.22
C THR A 106 12.78 9.01 3.70
N ILE A 107 11.73 8.41 3.14
CA ILE A 107 11.45 8.44 1.71
C ILE A 107 10.07 9.10 1.50
N ARG A 108 9.99 9.98 0.50
CA ARG A 108 8.78 10.70 0.15
C ARG A 108 8.46 10.49 -1.33
N VAL A 109 7.23 10.06 -1.61
CA VAL A 109 6.76 9.76 -2.96
C VAL A 109 5.53 10.61 -3.27
N ASN A 110 5.57 11.36 -4.37
CA ASN A 110 4.39 12.02 -4.91
C ASN A 110 3.66 11.05 -5.85
N VAL A 111 2.38 10.87 -5.64
CA VAL A 111 1.54 9.98 -6.43
C VAL A 111 0.37 10.75 -6.99
N ARG A 112 0.20 10.66 -8.32
CA ARG A 112 -1.00 11.08 -9.02
C ARG A 112 -1.80 9.85 -9.38
N PHE A 113 -3.04 9.83 -8.93
CA PHE A 113 -4.03 8.79 -9.24
C PHE A 113 -5.12 9.34 -10.14
N THR A 114 -5.45 8.62 -11.20
CA THR A 114 -6.52 8.97 -12.12
C THR A 114 -7.46 7.80 -12.29
N ASN A 115 -8.75 8.04 -12.07
CA ASN A 115 -9.83 7.09 -12.31
C ASN A 115 -10.68 7.61 -13.48
N LYS A 116 -10.64 6.93 -14.63
CA LYS A 116 -11.41 7.32 -15.83
C LYS A 116 -12.91 7.17 -15.65
N ASN A 117 -13.34 6.26 -14.79
CA ASN A 117 -14.75 5.96 -14.58
C ASN A 117 -15.39 6.91 -13.55
N LYS A 118 -14.55 7.52 -12.69
CA LYS A 118 -15.01 8.44 -11.64
C LYS A 118 -13.96 9.51 -11.33
N GLU A 119 -13.98 10.58 -12.07
CA GLU A 119 -12.99 11.66 -11.98
C GLU A 119 -12.92 12.32 -10.59
N THR A 120 -14.01 12.28 -9.82
CA THR A 120 -14.03 12.79 -8.44
C THR A 120 -13.09 12.07 -7.48
N ASP A 121 -12.62 10.89 -7.86
CA ASP A 121 -11.68 10.09 -7.07
C ASP A 121 -10.21 10.43 -7.39
N ASN A 122 -9.96 11.26 -8.43
CA ASN A 122 -8.63 11.67 -8.80
C ASN A 122 -7.96 12.47 -7.68
N PHE A 123 -6.69 12.20 -7.47
CA PHE A 123 -5.87 12.98 -6.53
C PHE A 123 -4.41 13.07 -6.98
N GLU A 124 -3.74 14.08 -6.45
CA GLU A 124 -2.29 14.15 -6.42
C GLU A 124 -1.87 14.42 -4.98
N LYS A 125 -1.09 13.50 -4.41
CA LYS A 125 -0.75 13.53 -2.99
C LYS A 125 0.65 12.99 -2.74
N THR A 126 1.32 13.58 -1.77
CA THR A 126 2.62 13.09 -1.30
C THR A 126 2.41 12.16 -0.10
N PHE A 127 3.05 11.01 -0.17
CA PHE A 127 3.11 10.01 0.89
C PHE A 127 4.54 9.90 1.37
N ASP A 128 4.73 9.74 2.66
CA ASP A 128 6.06 9.53 3.22
C ASP A 128 6.03 8.53 4.36
N PHE A 129 7.14 7.83 4.51
CA PHE A 129 7.36 6.96 5.65
C PHE A 129 8.86 6.90 5.97
N PHE A 130 9.18 6.39 7.16
CA PHE A 130 10.55 6.34 7.62
C PHE A 130 10.90 4.99 8.25
N TYR A 131 12.23 4.78 8.36
CA TYR A 131 12.82 3.64 9.06
C TYR A 131 13.96 4.13 9.94
N ASP A 132 13.90 3.78 11.24
CA ASP A 132 14.92 4.13 12.22
C ASP A 132 15.90 2.97 12.37
N TYR A 133 17.19 3.26 12.40
CA TYR A 133 18.26 2.29 12.57
C TYR A 133 19.36 2.82 13.47
N PRO A 134 20.12 1.94 14.18
CA PRO A 134 21.23 2.35 15.06
C PRO A 134 22.26 3.21 14.32
N ALA A 135 22.70 4.34 14.91
CA ALA A 135 23.66 5.24 14.27
C ALA A 135 25.03 4.59 14.01
N ALA A 136 25.39 3.57 14.78
CA ALA A 136 26.60 2.78 14.58
C ALA A 136 26.51 1.82 13.38
N GLN A 137 25.30 1.58 12.83
CA GLN A 137 25.09 0.69 11.71
C GLN A 137 25.11 1.46 10.39
N GLN A 138 25.80 0.91 9.39
CA GLN A 138 25.77 1.47 8.05
C GLN A 138 24.48 1.07 7.34
N LEU A 139 23.87 2.04 6.64
CA LEU A 139 22.68 1.80 5.82
C LEU A 139 23.10 1.28 4.44
N THR A 140 23.53 0.03 4.40
CA THR A 140 23.99 -0.68 3.19
C THR A 140 23.52 -2.13 3.21
N GLY A 141 23.54 -2.79 2.04
CA GLY A 141 23.24 -4.22 1.92
C GLY A 141 21.90 -4.62 2.54
N PRO A 142 21.85 -5.64 3.40
CA PRO A 142 20.60 -6.14 3.98
C PRO A 142 19.83 -5.11 4.81
N THR A 143 20.53 -4.21 5.52
CA THR A 143 19.91 -3.14 6.31
C THR A 143 19.16 -2.16 5.43
N LEU A 144 19.78 -1.73 4.33
CA LEU A 144 19.16 -0.84 3.36
C LEU A 144 17.96 -1.50 2.70
N SER A 145 18.13 -2.75 2.25
CA SER A 145 17.03 -3.51 1.62
C SER A 145 15.82 -3.66 2.54
N SER A 146 16.06 -3.93 3.83
CA SER A 146 15.00 -4.04 4.85
C SER A 146 14.32 -2.69 5.09
N ALA A 147 15.09 -1.60 5.17
CA ALA A 147 14.55 -0.27 5.36
C ALA A 147 13.66 0.16 4.18
N ILE A 148 14.13 -0.02 2.94
CA ILE A 148 13.37 0.28 1.72
C ILE A 148 12.09 -0.55 1.67
N LYS A 149 12.17 -1.85 1.98
CA LYS A 149 11.02 -2.74 2.01
C LYS A 149 9.95 -2.23 2.98
N VAL A 150 10.30 -1.98 4.23
CA VAL A 150 9.35 -1.49 5.26
C VAL A 150 8.72 -0.16 4.86
N ILE A 151 9.53 0.78 4.34
CA ILE A 151 9.03 2.09 3.91
C ILE A 151 8.06 1.94 2.74
N PHE A 152 8.41 1.16 1.72
CA PHE A 152 7.56 1.01 0.54
C PHE A 152 6.31 0.19 0.79
N GLU A 153 6.36 -0.84 1.63
CA GLU A 153 5.17 -1.56 2.08
C GLU A 153 4.16 -0.60 2.74
N ARG A 154 4.65 0.33 3.56
CA ARG A 154 3.77 1.30 4.20
C ARG A 154 3.23 2.33 3.21
N ILE A 155 4.08 2.95 2.40
CA ILE A 155 3.64 3.97 1.43
C ILE A 155 2.66 3.37 0.42
N THR A 156 2.94 2.18 -0.12
CA THR A 156 2.05 1.55 -1.10
C THR A 156 0.72 1.14 -0.49
N GLN A 157 0.71 0.72 0.78
CA GLN A 157 -0.55 0.48 1.51
C GLN A 157 -1.35 1.77 1.70
N ASP A 158 -0.71 2.88 2.02
CA ASP A 158 -1.38 4.17 2.18
C ASP A 158 -1.93 4.69 0.84
N VAL A 159 -1.18 4.51 -0.27
CA VAL A 159 -1.66 4.81 -1.64
C VAL A 159 -2.86 3.94 -2.01
N PHE A 160 -2.79 2.65 -1.72
CA PHE A 160 -3.89 1.71 -1.95
C PHE A 160 -5.15 2.13 -1.18
N ASN A 161 -5.01 2.43 0.09
CA ASN A 161 -6.12 2.86 0.95
C ASN A 161 -6.75 4.16 0.45
N GLU A 162 -5.95 5.14 0.05
CA GLU A 162 -6.43 6.42 -0.48
C GLU A 162 -7.17 6.27 -1.80
N SER A 163 -6.72 5.35 -2.67
CA SER A 163 -7.29 5.18 -4.02
C SER A 163 -8.47 4.20 -4.08
N LEU A 164 -8.39 3.07 -3.37
CA LEU A 164 -9.27 1.92 -3.57
C LEU A 164 -10.04 1.47 -2.32
N ALA A 165 -9.58 1.81 -1.11
CA ALA A 165 -10.22 1.42 0.15
C ALA A 165 -10.91 2.61 0.83
N LYS A 166 -11.59 3.47 0.06
CA LYS A 166 -12.39 4.58 0.62
C LYS A 166 -13.60 4.01 1.36
N TRP A 167 -13.61 4.22 2.66
CA TRP A 167 -14.71 3.91 3.58
C TRP A 167 -15.75 5.02 3.58
#